data_186e7777aa8339c50085dd2435f199d0
#
_entry.id   186e7777aa8339c50085dd2435f199d0
#
_cell.length_a   1.000
_cell.length_b   1.000
_cell.length_c   1.000
_cell.angle_alpha   90.00
_cell.angle_beta   90.00
_cell.angle_gamma   90.00
#
_symmetry.space_group_name_H-M   'P 1'
#
loop_
_entity.id
_entity.type
_entity.pdbx_description
1 polymer ?
#
loop_
_entity_poly.entity_id
_entity_poly.type
_entity_poly.pdbx_seq_one_letter_code
_entity_poly.pdbx_strand_id
1 'polypeptide(L)'
;FNKVEAGNYRLVLSCVGYNTQYITLNGVKRNTDLGDIFLEDASVALEGVIINGSNQINRPDRKLVFPSERQMKVSTNGVNLLQELMLPRIQVNPMNNEIGISGGGELQIRINGVKADINEIKALRPADIIRIEYHDNPGLRYGNAEIVLDYIVRRPDTGGSFGTDLSQGINAMWGSYNVFGKVNHKKSEFGLSYYMGPRDFYGMYRDNEETFRLADGNTTQRVEKGEPSHAMLFMQNLNVSYSLQASKNSLFSATFRLRGNNQPNWDYQGVLYNVNDETDMVNMIDRTKNSWTRPSLDLYYQQNLKKKQTLVFNLVGTYNREKSHRIYQESLHNEMLTDINNDVLGNKYSLIGEAIYEKQFSKGNALSFGLKHTQSYSNNEYRNGHNYDTRMNHHKAKNSNEDSFKSKKTPFH
;
A
#
# COMPACT_ATOMS: atom_id res chain seq x y z
N PHE A 1 -35.06 -39.76 -3.38
CA PHE A 1 -35.55 -40.59 -2.24
C PHE A 1 -36.38 -41.72 -2.80
N ASN A 2 -36.02 -42.97 -2.50
CA ASN A 2 -36.73 -44.16 -2.94
C ASN A 2 -37.52 -44.79 -1.79
N LYS A 3 -38.74 -45.26 -2.04
CA LYS A 3 -39.63 -45.97 -1.09
C LYS A 3 -39.99 -45.13 0.16
N VAL A 4 -40.43 -43.91 -0.05
CA VAL A 4 -40.98 -43.06 1.02
C VAL A 4 -42.45 -43.45 1.25
N GLU A 5 -42.84 -43.65 2.51
CA GLU A 5 -44.23 -44.01 2.85
C GLU A 5 -45.21 -42.87 2.55
N ALA A 6 -46.49 -43.17 2.38
CA ALA A 6 -47.49 -42.15 2.17
C ALA A 6 -47.59 -41.23 3.37
N GLY A 7 -47.47 -39.88 3.22
CA GLY A 7 -47.48 -38.98 4.35
C GLY A 7 -47.20 -37.51 3.96
N ASN A 8 -47.08 -36.68 4.99
CA ASN A 8 -46.66 -35.27 4.82
C ASN A 8 -45.18 -35.16 5.15
N TYR A 9 -44.44 -34.50 4.27
CA TYR A 9 -43.00 -34.33 4.39
C TYR A 9 -42.57 -32.88 4.30
N ARG A 10 -41.48 -32.55 4.92
CA ARG A 10 -40.76 -31.30 4.73
C ARG A 10 -39.38 -31.65 4.16
N LEU A 11 -39.20 -31.33 2.90
CA LEU A 11 -37.89 -31.44 2.25
C LEU A 11 -37.05 -30.26 2.59
N VAL A 12 -35.83 -30.50 3.09
CA VAL A 12 -34.86 -29.48 3.40
C VAL A 12 -33.68 -29.64 2.46
N LEU A 13 -33.43 -28.61 1.67
CA LEU A 13 -32.31 -28.53 0.75
C LEU A 13 -31.29 -27.54 1.33
N SER A 14 -30.12 -28.00 1.66
CA SER A 14 -29.05 -27.17 2.16
C SER A 14 -27.75 -27.49 1.40
N CYS A 15 -27.06 -26.44 0.98
CA CYS A 15 -25.76 -26.52 0.37
C CYS A 15 -24.90 -25.35 0.87
N VAL A 16 -23.62 -25.61 1.05
CA VAL A 16 -22.68 -24.57 1.50
C VAL A 16 -22.62 -23.45 0.48
N GLY A 17 -22.88 -22.22 0.93
CA GLY A 17 -22.90 -21.04 0.07
C GLY A 17 -24.28 -20.73 -0.53
N TYR A 18 -25.32 -21.46 -0.15
CA TYR A 18 -26.70 -21.23 -0.61
C TYR A 18 -27.66 -21.09 0.57
N ASN A 19 -28.74 -20.33 0.37
CA ASN A 19 -29.83 -20.25 1.34
C ASN A 19 -30.52 -21.62 1.45
N THR A 20 -30.75 -22.08 2.70
CA THR A 20 -31.51 -23.31 2.92
C THR A 20 -32.94 -23.11 2.46
N GLN A 21 -33.41 -24.00 1.57
CA GLN A 21 -34.76 -23.99 1.07
C GLN A 21 -35.60 -25.09 1.71
N TYR A 22 -36.82 -24.75 2.06
CA TYR A 22 -37.78 -25.69 2.67
C TYR A 22 -38.96 -25.85 1.72
N ILE A 23 -39.28 -27.11 1.37
CA ILE A 23 -40.43 -27.43 0.55
C ILE A 23 -41.34 -28.35 1.35
N THR A 24 -42.57 -27.93 1.57
CA THR A 24 -43.58 -28.74 2.26
C THR A 24 -44.34 -29.56 1.25
N LEU A 25 -44.32 -30.87 1.45
CA LEU A 25 -45.02 -31.85 0.59
C LEU A 25 -46.16 -32.48 1.38
N ASN A 26 -47.36 -32.15 1.04
CA ASN A 26 -48.59 -32.62 1.71
C ASN A 26 -49.19 -33.78 0.95
N GLY A 27 -49.49 -34.87 1.67
CA GLY A 27 -50.25 -35.99 1.13
C GLY A 27 -49.55 -36.77 0.00
N VAL A 28 -48.22 -36.92 0.09
CA VAL A 28 -47.45 -37.70 -0.87
C VAL A 28 -47.91 -39.16 -0.86
N LYS A 29 -48.50 -39.63 -1.96
CA LYS A 29 -49.04 -41.01 -2.13
C LYS A 29 -48.40 -41.77 -3.28
N ARG A 30 -47.63 -41.12 -4.14
CA ARG A 30 -47.01 -41.69 -5.36
C ARG A 30 -45.68 -41.02 -5.60
N ASN A 31 -44.95 -41.49 -6.59
CA ASN A 31 -43.76 -40.80 -7.11
C ASN A 31 -44.13 -39.33 -7.48
N THR A 32 -43.45 -38.42 -6.86
CA THR A 32 -43.63 -36.97 -7.04
C THR A 32 -42.34 -36.44 -7.63
N ASP A 33 -42.44 -35.84 -8.82
CA ASP A 33 -41.34 -35.05 -9.41
C ASP A 33 -41.50 -33.62 -8.98
N LEU A 34 -40.43 -33.09 -8.37
CA LEU A 34 -40.38 -31.71 -7.87
C LEU A 34 -39.73 -30.74 -8.89
N GLY A 35 -39.31 -31.28 -10.06
CA GLY A 35 -38.60 -30.50 -11.07
C GLY A 35 -37.24 -29.99 -10.60
N ASP A 36 -36.74 -28.99 -11.32
CA ASP A 36 -35.46 -28.34 -10.99
C ASP A 36 -35.66 -27.33 -9.84
N ILE A 37 -34.95 -27.56 -8.75
CA ILE A 37 -34.95 -26.66 -7.58
C ILE A 37 -33.70 -25.79 -7.61
N PHE A 38 -33.87 -24.50 -7.72
CA PHE A 38 -32.76 -23.51 -7.74
C PHE A 38 -32.54 -22.97 -6.34
N LEU A 39 -31.35 -23.16 -5.80
CA LEU A 39 -30.93 -22.56 -4.55
C LEU A 39 -30.37 -21.16 -4.82
N GLU A 40 -30.80 -20.18 -4.01
CA GLU A 40 -30.28 -18.82 -4.04
C GLU A 40 -28.92 -18.75 -3.32
N ASP A 41 -27.97 -18.03 -3.90
CA ASP A 41 -26.69 -17.78 -3.26
C ASP A 41 -26.88 -17.10 -1.90
N ALA A 42 -26.36 -17.70 -0.82
CA ALA A 42 -26.34 -17.08 0.51
C ALA A 42 -25.29 -15.95 0.49
N SER A 43 -25.73 -14.73 0.19
CA SER A 43 -24.89 -13.54 0.21
C SER A 43 -24.69 -12.96 1.61
N VAL A 44 -25.23 -13.60 2.67
CA VAL A 44 -25.19 -13.08 4.04
C VAL A 44 -25.01 -14.24 5.02
N ALA A 45 -23.97 -14.09 5.88
CA ALA A 45 -23.75 -14.73 7.17
C ALA A 45 -24.40 -16.11 7.37
N LEU A 46 -23.60 -17.15 7.18
CA LEU A 46 -23.88 -18.45 7.77
C LEU A 46 -23.67 -18.34 9.30
N GLU A 47 -24.73 -18.08 10.05
CA GLU A 47 -24.75 -18.40 11.47
C GLU A 47 -24.73 -19.93 11.62
N GLY A 48 -23.62 -20.43 12.16
CA GLY A 48 -23.53 -21.77 12.77
C GLY A 48 -23.68 -22.97 11.84
N VAL A 49 -22.78 -23.16 10.87
CA VAL A 49 -22.51 -24.49 10.32
C VAL A 49 -21.16 -24.97 10.84
N ILE A 50 -21.17 -25.91 11.79
CA ILE A 50 -19.98 -26.69 12.15
C ILE A 50 -19.71 -27.63 10.99
N ILE A 51 -18.89 -27.19 10.03
CA ILE A 51 -18.39 -28.04 8.97
C ILE A 51 -17.16 -28.77 9.51
N ASN A 52 -17.32 -30.06 9.84
CA ASN A 52 -16.22 -31.01 9.91
C ASN A 52 -15.73 -31.33 8.46
N GLY A 53 -15.21 -30.33 7.77
CA GLY A 53 -14.70 -30.38 6.43
C GLY A 53 -13.70 -29.24 6.24
N SER A 54 -12.83 -29.26 5.24
CA SER A 54 -11.76 -28.29 5.05
C SER A 54 -12.24 -26.84 5.25
N ASN A 55 -11.56 -26.08 6.08
CA ASN A 55 -11.84 -24.65 6.31
C ASN A 55 -11.60 -23.79 5.05
N GLN A 56 -11.53 -24.41 3.88
CA GLN A 56 -11.25 -23.76 2.60
C GLN A 56 -12.17 -24.30 1.52
N ILE A 57 -12.72 -23.39 0.73
CA ILE A 57 -13.51 -23.71 -0.46
C ILE A 57 -12.80 -23.10 -1.67
N ASN A 58 -12.41 -23.97 -2.60
CA ASN A 58 -11.80 -23.53 -3.85
C ASN A 58 -12.90 -23.14 -4.85
N ARG A 59 -12.81 -21.90 -5.38
CA ARG A 59 -13.59 -21.41 -6.51
C ARG A 59 -12.65 -21.18 -7.70
N PRO A 60 -13.18 -21.07 -8.93
CA PRO A 60 -12.33 -20.89 -10.12
C PRO A 60 -11.46 -19.64 -10.08
N ASP A 61 -11.93 -18.58 -9.40
CA ASP A 61 -11.29 -17.25 -9.35
C ASP A 61 -10.65 -16.94 -7.99
N ARG A 62 -10.89 -17.74 -6.96
CA ARG A 62 -10.41 -17.50 -5.59
C ARG A 62 -10.57 -18.69 -4.68
N LYS A 63 -9.90 -18.63 -3.55
CA LYS A 63 -10.10 -19.53 -2.40
C LYS A 63 -10.84 -18.77 -1.29
N LEU A 64 -11.90 -19.36 -0.77
CA LEU A 64 -12.58 -18.85 0.40
C LEU A 64 -12.00 -19.56 1.62
N VAL A 65 -11.41 -18.82 2.53
CA VAL A 65 -10.75 -19.34 3.73
C VAL A 65 -11.54 -18.90 4.95
N PHE A 66 -12.07 -19.86 5.70
CA PHE A 66 -12.87 -19.62 6.89
C PHE A 66 -12.01 -19.86 8.14
N PRO A 67 -11.78 -18.85 8.97
CA PRO A 67 -11.06 -19.02 10.22
C PRO A 67 -11.78 -19.97 11.16
N SER A 68 -11.06 -20.90 11.77
CA SER A 68 -11.61 -21.75 12.84
C SER A 68 -11.74 -20.95 14.15
N GLU A 69 -12.61 -21.41 15.05
CA GLU A 69 -12.73 -20.81 16.39
C GLU A 69 -11.39 -20.74 17.14
N ARG A 70 -10.55 -21.77 17.00
CA ARG A 70 -9.22 -21.79 17.58
C ARG A 70 -8.34 -20.67 17.02
N GLN A 71 -8.28 -20.52 15.70
CA GLN A 71 -7.49 -19.46 15.06
C GLN A 71 -8.00 -18.07 15.44
N MET A 72 -9.31 -17.87 15.51
CA MET A 72 -9.89 -16.62 15.99
C MET A 72 -9.55 -16.31 17.46
N LYS A 73 -9.54 -17.31 18.34
CA LYS A 73 -9.25 -17.15 19.78
C LYS A 73 -7.78 -16.82 20.07
N VAL A 74 -6.84 -17.38 19.30
CA VAL A 74 -5.40 -17.14 19.49
C VAL A 74 -4.92 -15.86 18.81
N SER A 75 -5.72 -15.29 17.92
CA SER A 75 -5.39 -14.08 17.17
C SER A 75 -5.90 -12.83 17.90
N THR A 76 -5.09 -11.79 17.93
CA THR A 76 -5.45 -10.49 18.56
C THR A 76 -6.04 -9.50 17.55
N ASN A 77 -5.72 -9.65 16.27
CA ASN A 77 -6.15 -8.76 15.19
C ASN A 77 -6.16 -9.50 13.83
N GLY A 78 -6.55 -8.79 12.77
CA GLY A 78 -6.64 -9.37 11.43
C GLY A 78 -5.28 -9.80 10.84
N VAL A 79 -4.17 -9.18 11.24
CA VAL A 79 -2.81 -9.55 10.78
C VAL A 79 -2.38 -10.86 11.44
N ASN A 80 -2.56 -10.99 12.76
CA ASN A 80 -2.25 -12.24 13.47
C ASN A 80 -3.13 -13.40 12.96
N LEU A 81 -4.39 -13.13 12.66
CA LEU A 81 -5.27 -14.15 12.09
C LEU A 81 -4.74 -14.64 10.73
N LEU A 82 -4.24 -13.75 9.88
CA LEU A 82 -3.66 -14.14 8.61
C LEU A 82 -2.45 -15.05 8.76
N GLN A 83 -1.62 -14.80 9.77
CA GLN A 83 -0.49 -15.67 10.12
C GLN A 83 -0.96 -17.08 10.50
N GLU A 84 -2.01 -17.19 11.33
CA GLU A 84 -2.58 -18.47 11.75
C GLU A 84 -3.22 -19.27 10.59
N LEU A 85 -3.64 -18.57 9.54
CA LEU A 85 -4.25 -19.19 8.36
C LEU A 85 -3.22 -19.80 7.40
N MET A 86 -1.95 -19.42 7.50
CA MET A 86 -0.82 -19.97 6.71
C MET A 86 -1.13 -20.03 5.20
N LEU A 87 -1.61 -18.93 4.62
CA LEU A 87 -1.98 -18.88 3.21
C LEU A 87 -0.75 -19.05 2.31
N PRO A 88 -0.87 -19.76 1.18
CA PRO A 88 0.23 -19.96 0.25
C PRO A 88 0.82 -18.61 -0.22
N ARG A 89 2.15 -18.51 -0.30
CA ARG A 89 2.90 -17.34 -0.73
C ARG A 89 2.71 -16.08 0.14
N ILE A 90 1.88 -16.12 1.18
CA ILE A 90 1.73 -14.98 2.10
C ILE A 90 2.73 -15.12 3.24
N GLN A 91 3.49 -14.05 3.45
CA GLN A 91 4.39 -13.90 4.57
C GLN A 91 3.87 -12.80 5.50
N VAL A 92 3.83 -13.10 6.78
CA VAL A 92 3.41 -12.16 7.82
C VAL A 92 4.55 -11.99 8.81
N ASN A 93 4.99 -10.74 9.00
CA ASN A 93 5.90 -10.38 10.07
C ASN A 93 5.09 -9.74 11.21
N PRO A 94 4.80 -10.47 12.28
CA PRO A 94 3.97 -9.95 13.36
C PRO A 94 4.64 -8.85 14.19
N MET A 95 5.99 -8.77 14.18
CA MET A 95 6.71 -7.72 14.91
C MET A 95 6.51 -6.35 14.29
N ASN A 96 6.55 -6.28 12.95
CA ASN A 96 6.38 -5.04 12.20
C ASN A 96 4.95 -4.89 11.66
N ASN A 97 4.10 -5.90 11.85
CA ASN A 97 2.76 -6.00 11.25
C ASN A 97 2.79 -5.84 9.72
N GLU A 98 3.79 -6.41 9.09
CA GLU A 98 3.96 -6.39 7.64
C GLU A 98 3.38 -7.66 7.03
N ILE A 99 2.72 -7.50 5.89
CA ILE A 99 2.22 -8.59 5.07
C ILE A 99 2.85 -8.46 3.69
N GLY A 100 3.47 -9.52 3.22
CA GLY A 100 4.15 -9.57 1.93
C GLY A 100 3.88 -10.85 1.16
N ILE A 101 4.44 -10.93 -0.04
CA ILE A 101 4.40 -12.10 -0.91
C ILE A 101 5.79 -12.74 -0.95
N SER A 102 5.85 -14.04 -0.71
CA SER A 102 7.07 -14.82 -0.91
C SER A 102 7.49 -14.80 -2.37
N GLY A 103 8.71 -14.37 -2.64
CA GLY A 103 9.21 -14.17 -3.99
C GLY A 103 8.93 -12.79 -4.59
N GLY A 104 8.35 -11.86 -3.81
CA GLY A 104 8.02 -10.50 -4.25
C GLY A 104 6.68 -10.41 -4.97
N GLY A 105 6.38 -9.23 -5.46
CA GLY A 105 5.13 -8.92 -6.16
C GLY A 105 4.22 -7.94 -5.42
N GLU A 106 3.19 -7.44 -6.08
CA GLU A 106 2.24 -6.48 -5.50
C GLU A 106 1.12 -7.23 -4.77
N LEU A 107 1.01 -7.01 -3.46
CA LEU A 107 -0.10 -7.47 -2.63
C LEU A 107 -1.14 -6.37 -2.50
N GLN A 108 -2.39 -6.70 -2.80
CA GLN A 108 -3.51 -5.80 -2.54
C GLN A 108 -4.39 -6.37 -1.42
N ILE A 109 -4.61 -5.57 -0.38
CA ILE A 109 -5.48 -5.93 0.74
C ILE A 109 -6.78 -5.16 0.62
N ARG A 110 -7.90 -5.82 0.92
CA ARG A 110 -9.25 -5.27 0.84
C ARG A 110 -10.07 -5.68 2.07
N ILE A 111 -11.09 -4.89 2.37
CA ILE A 111 -12.13 -5.20 3.35
C ILE A 111 -13.47 -5.04 2.66
N ASN A 112 -14.25 -6.13 2.58
CA ASN A 112 -15.56 -6.13 1.90
C ASN A 112 -15.52 -5.50 0.50
N GLY A 113 -14.48 -5.80 -0.28
CA GLY A 113 -14.28 -5.29 -1.63
C GLY A 113 -13.66 -3.90 -1.73
N VAL A 114 -13.44 -3.17 -0.64
CA VAL A 114 -12.79 -1.86 -0.63
C VAL A 114 -11.29 -2.01 -0.32
N LYS A 115 -10.44 -1.33 -1.07
CA LYS A 115 -8.98 -1.34 -0.83
C LYS A 115 -8.69 -0.76 0.56
N ALA A 116 -7.92 -1.50 1.35
CA ALA A 116 -7.60 -1.18 2.74
C ALA A 116 -6.09 -1.13 2.97
N ASP A 117 -5.68 -0.41 4.00
CA ASP A 117 -4.29 -0.42 4.47
C ASP A 117 -4.08 -1.38 5.65
N ILE A 118 -2.82 -1.57 6.04
CA ILE A 118 -2.45 -2.50 7.11
C ILE A 118 -3.05 -2.10 8.47
N ASN A 119 -3.23 -0.80 8.73
CA ASN A 119 -3.79 -0.32 9.99
C ASN A 119 -5.27 -0.66 10.11
N GLU A 120 -6.00 -0.66 9.00
CA GLU A 120 -7.37 -1.11 8.96
C GLU A 120 -7.47 -2.61 9.28
N ILE A 121 -6.53 -3.41 8.81
CA ILE A 121 -6.46 -4.85 9.12
C ILE A 121 -6.09 -5.10 10.59
N LYS A 122 -5.18 -4.30 11.15
CA LYS A 122 -4.87 -4.30 12.60
C LYS A 122 -6.10 -3.98 13.45
N ALA A 123 -6.98 -3.11 12.97
CA ALA A 123 -8.21 -2.75 13.69
C ALA A 123 -9.29 -3.84 13.65
N LEU A 124 -9.16 -4.85 12.78
CA LEU A 124 -10.16 -5.92 12.68
C LEU A 124 -10.07 -6.86 13.87
N ARG A 125 -11.21 -7.06 14.54
CA ARG A 125 -11.35 -8.11 15.54
C ARG A 125 -11.50 -9.46 14.82
N PRO A 126 -10.74 -10.49 15.18
CA PRO A 126 -10.85 -11.81 14.52
C PRO A 126 -12.28 -12.37 14.52
N ALA A 127 -13.05 -12.12 15.58
CA ALA A 127 -14.44 -12.57 15.69
C ALA A 127 -15.40 -11.92 14.66
N ASP A 128 -15.04 -10.77 14.09
CA ASP A 128 -15.84 -10.10 13.07
C ASP A 128 -15.49 -10.57 11.66
N ILE A 129 -14.39 -11.31 11.49
CA ILE A 129 -13.94 -11.81 10.20
C ILE A 129 -14.69 -13.10 9.88
N ILE A 130 -15.53 -13.05 8.84
CA ILE A 130 -16.32 -14.20 8.39
C ILE A 130 -15.45 -15.17 7.59
N ARG A 131 -14.65 -14.61 6.65
CA ARG A 131 -13.71 -15.34 5.79
C ARG A 131 -12.69 -14.40 5.16
N ILE A 132 -11.65 -14.96 4.63
CA ILE A 132 -10.72 -14.25 3.73
C ILE A 132 -10.86 -14.84 2.33
N GLU A 133 -11.08 -13.98 1.34
CA GLU A 133 -11.07 -14.36 -0.07
C GLU A 133 -9.66 -14.15 -0.61
N TYR A 134 -8.99 -15.26 -0.93
CA TYR A 134 -7.63 -15.29 -1.43
C TYR A 134 -7.65 -15.48 -2.95
N HIS A 135 -7.17 -14.48 -3.69
CA HIS A 135 -7.04 -14.50 -5.14
C HIS A 135 -5.55 -14.61 -5.50
N ASP A 136 -5.14 -15.71 -6.08
CA ASP A 136 -3.79 -15.97 -6.57
C ASP A 136 -3.60 -15.66 -8.08
N ASN A 137 -4.69 -15.32 -8.75
CA ASN A 137 -4.71 -14.76 -10.10
C ASN A 137 -5.90 -13.79 -10.21
N PRO A 138 -5.75 -12.57 -9.66
CA PRO A 138 -6.89 -11.72 -9.37
C PRO A 138 -7.59 -11.09 -10.58
N GLY A 139 -6.97 -11.13 -11.76
CA GLY A 139 -7.53 -10.53 -12.98
C GLY A 139 -7.41 -9.00 -13.03
N LEU A 140 -7.88 -8.41 -14.15
CA LEU A 140 -7.64 -7.00 -14.51
C LEU A 140 -8.21 -6.00 -13.52
N ARG A 141 -9.33 -6.29 -12.85
CA ARG A 141 -9.99 -5.38 -11.90
C ARG A 141 -9.15 -5.01 -10.67
N TYR A 142 -8.11 -5.76 -10.43
CA TYR A 142 -7.19 -5.55 -9.31
C TYR A 142 -5.87 -4.89 -9.73
N GLY A 143 -5.77 -4.46 -10.99
CA GLY A 143 -4.58 -3.82 -11.55
C GLY A 143 -3.41 -4.78 -11.67
N ASN A 144 -2.26 -4.38 -11.14
CA ASN A 144 -1.03 -5.18 -11.20
C ASN A 144 -0.85 -6.11 -9.99
N ALA A 145 -1.88 -6.25 -9.14
CA ALA A 145 -1.77 -7.11 -7.96
C ALA A 145 -1.58 -8.57 -8.36
N GLU A 146 -0.55 -9.22 -7.83
CA GLU A 146 -0.30 -10.65 -7.99
C GLU A 146 -1.20 -11.47 -7.07
N ILE A 147 -1.43 -10.96 -5.85
CA ILE A 147 -2.32 -11.58 -4.88
C ILE A 147 -3.25 -10.51 -4.32
N VAL A 148 -4.53 -10.89 -4.16
CA VAL A 148 -5.50 -10.06 -3.45
C VAL A 148 -6.04 -10.84 -2.25
N LEU A 149 -6.03 -10.17 -1.10
CA LEU A 149 -6.66 -10.63 0.14
C LEU A 149 -7.86 -9.75 0.43
N ASP A 150 -9.08 -10.28 0.32
CA ASP A 150 -10.28 -9.56 0.70
C ASP A 150 -10.86 -10.13 2.00
N TYR A 151 -10.76 -9.37 3.08
CA TYR A 151 -11.33 -9.70 4.37
C TYR A 151 -12.83 -9.41 4.34
N ILE A 152 -13.62 -10.46 4.32
CA ILE A 152 -15.08 -10.34 4.43
C ILE A 152 -15.44 -10.32 5.90
N VAL A 153 -15.89 -9.15 6.37
CA VAL A 153 -16.18 -8.89 7.78
C VAL A 153 -17.66 -8.56 7.97
N ARG A 154 -18.16 -8.86 9.17
CA ARG A 154 -19.49 -8.40 9.60
C ARG A 154 -19.47 -6.88 9.70
N ARG A 155 -20.44 -6.23 9.10
CA ARG A 155 -20.63 -4.78 9.24
C ARG A 155 -21.84 -4.57 10.16
N PRO A 156 -21.66 -4.00 11.34
CA PRO A 156 -22.79 -3.51 12.10
C PRO A 156 -23.43 -2.34 11.34
N ASP A 157 -24.74 -2.19 11.40
CA ASP A 157 -25.47 -1.07 10.78
C ASP A 157 -24.99 0.30 11.29
N THR A 158 -24.57 0.34 12.56
CA THR A 158 -23.96 1.51 13.18
C THR A 158 -22.92 1.04 14.18
N GLY A 159 -21.73 1.58 14.09
CA GLY A 159 -20.63 1.22 14.99
C GLY A 159 -19.32 1.81 14.50
N GLY A 160 -18.26 1.55 15.22
CA GLY A 160 -16.93 2.01 14.82
C GLY A 160 -15.83 1.32 15.62
N SER A 161 -14.61 1.53 15.16
CA SER A 161 -13.38 1.14 15.84
C SER A 161 -12.42 2.32 15.87
N PHE A 162 -11.61 2.37 16.92
CA PHE A 162 -10.54 3.33 17.08
C PHE A 162 -9.33 2.60 17.64
N GLY A 163 -8.14 2.97 17.21
CA GLY A 163 -6.90 2.41 17.72
C GLY A 163 -5.73 3.36 17.60
N THR A 164 -4.72 3.10 18.42
CA THR A 164 -3.43 3.79 18.39
C THR A 164 -2.31 2.77 18.44
N ASP A 165 -1.22 3.08 17.77
CA ASP A 165 0.01 2.29 17.79
C ASP A 165 1.16 3.27 17.97
N LEU A 166 1.79 3.25 19.13
CA LEU A 166 2.78 4.22 19.56
C LEU A 166 4.08 3.49 19.91
N SER A 167 5.16 3.90 19.27
CA SER A 167 6.50 3.38 19.52
C SER A 167 7.47 4.53 19.66
N GLN A 168 8.33 4.47 20.68
CA GLN A 168 9.32 5.51 20.98
C GLN A 168 10.66 4.88 21.39
N GLY A 169 11.74 5.35 20.78
CA GLY A 169 13.09 5.02 21.22
C GLY A 169 13.41 5.68 22.57
N ILE A 170 14.12 4.98 23.44
CA ILE A 170 14.44 5.48 24.78
C ILE A 170 15.66 6.42 24.75
N ASN A 171 16.64 6.13 23.91
CA ASN A 171 17.93 6.81 23.86
C ASN A 171 18.15 7.66 22.59
N ALA A 172 17.16 7.73 21.73
CA ALA A 172 17.16 8.54 20.52
C ALA A 172 15.76 9.06 20.23
N MET A 173 15.66 10.21 19.59
CA MET A 173 14.38 10.74 19.10
C MET A 173 13.95 9.94 17.87
N TRP A 174 13.57 8.69 18.11
CA TRP A 174 12.99 7.81 17.13
C TRP A 174 11.57 7.46 17.56
N GLY A 175 10.58 7.98 16.86
CA GLY A 175 9.17 7.76 17.17
C GLY A 175 8.40 7.22 15.97
N SER A 176 7.36 6.45 16.24
CA SER A 176 6.39 5.97 15.27
C SER A 176 5.03 6.03 15.91
N TYR A 177 4.21 6.99 15.50
CA TYR A 177 2.92 7.25 16.11
C TYR A 177 1.84 7.12 15.05
N ASN A 178 0.90 6.24 15.32
CA ASN A 178 -0.22 5.98 14.42
C ASN A 178 -1.54 6.03 15.20
N VAL A 179 -2.49 6.76 14.64
CA VAL A 179 -3.86 6.86 15.15
C VAL A 179 -4.80 6.53 14.00
N PHE A 180 -5.74 5.67 14.22
CA PHE A 180 -6.71 5.29 13.19
C PHE A 180 -8.09 5.05 13.78
N GLY A 181 -9.10 5.29 12.96
CA GLY A 181 -10.48 5.06 13.33
C GLY A 181 -11.36 4.84 12.12
N LYS A 182 -12.44 4.10 12.34
CA LYS A 182 -13.44 3.80 11.33
C LYS A 182 -14.81 3.86 11.96
N VAL A 183 -15.76 4.49 11.26
CA VAL A 183 -17.15 4.62 11.70
C VAL A 183 -18.07 4.16 10.57
N ASN A 184 -18.98 3.26 10.88
CA ASN A 184 -20.03 2.79 10.00
C ASN A 184 -21.36 3.44 10.41
N HIS A 185 -22.09 3.96 9.45
CA HIS A 185 -23.46 4.39 9.62
C HIS A 185 -24.31 3.91 8.44
N LYS A 186 -25.16 2.91 8.69
CA LYS A 186 -26.00 2.26 7.66
C LYS A 186 -25.13 1.75 6.48
N LYS A 187 -25.29 2.36 5.33
CA LYS A 187 -24.61 1.99 4.08
C LYS A 187 -23.26 2.70 3.89
N SER A 188 -22.93 3.65 4.74
CA SER A 188 -21.73 4.48 4.65
C SER A 188 -20.69 4.07 5.68
N GLU A 189 -19.43 4.14 5.30
CA GLU A 189 -18.29 3.91 6.16
C GLU A 189 -17.28 5.04 5.96
N PHE A 190 -16.80 5.61 7.05
CA PHE A 190 -15.77 6.65 7.09
C PHE A 190 -14.55 6.10 7.80
N GLY A 191 -13.39 6.28 7.22
CA GLY A 191 -12.12 5.90 7.81
C GLY A 191 -11.17 7.09 7.87
N LEU A 192 -10.37 7.13 8.94
CA LEU A 192 -9.29 8.08 9.13
C LEU A 192 -8.09 7.35 9.68
N SER A 193 -6.91 7.55 9.11
CA SER A 193 -5.66 7.18 9.75
C SER A 193 -4.62 8.29 9.58
N TYR A 194 -3.84 8.51 10.63
CA TYR A 194 -2.75 9.47 10.63
C TYR A 194 -1.51 8.83 11.27
N TYR A 195 -0.43 8.88 10.51
CA TYR A 195 0.89 8.43 10.94
C TYR A 195 1.85 9.61 11.00
N MET A 196 2.66 9.63 12.06
CA MET A 196 3.74 10.58 12.27
C MET A 196 4.99 9.84 12.72
N GLY A 197 6.11 10.07 12.04
CA GLY A 197 7.38 9.40 12.31
C GLY A 197 8.54 10.39 12.42
N PRO A 198 8.74 11.04 13.58
CA PRO A 198 9.92 11.85 13.81
C PRO A 198 11.17 10.98 13.98
N ARG A 199 12.28 11.47 13.44
CA ARG A 199 13.62 10.92 13.59
C ARG A 199 14.57 12.08 13.81
N ASP A 200 15.37 12.00 14.86
CA ASP A 200 16.38 13.01 15.18
C ASP A 200 17.60 12.28 15.76
N PHE A 201 18.66 12.22 14.98
CA PHE A 201 19.87 11.46 15.30
C PHE A 201 21.06 12.37 15.40
N TYR A 202 21.72 12.34 16.54
CA TYR A 202 23.00 12.97 16.77
C TYR A 202 24.10 11.91 16.73
N GLY A 203 25.25 12.29 16.21
CA GLY A 203 26.39 11.39 16.12
C GLY A 203 26.32 10.40 14.96
N MET A 204 25.51 10.67 13.94
CA MET A 204 25.60 9.95 12.67
C MET A 204 26.92 10.25 11.97
N TYR A 205 27.54 9.24 11.41
CA TYR A 205 28.73 9.36 10.57
C TYR A 205 28.65 8.42 9.39
N ARG A 206 29.45 8.69 8.36
CA ARG A 206 29.56 7.85 7.17
C ARG A 206 31.04 7.56 6.94
N ASP A 207 31.43 6.30 7.00
CA ASP A 207 32.73 5.83 6.54
C ASP A 207 32.52 5.18 5.17
N ASN A 208 33.33 5.53 4.17
CA ASN A 208 33.25 4.99 2.82
C ASN A 208 34.65 4.75 2.24
N GLU A 209 34.80 3.69 1.47
CA GLU A 209 36.05 3.36 0.77
C GLU A 209 35.71 3.18 -0.72
N GLU A 210 36.36 3.94 -1.56
CA GLU A 210 36.18 3.90 -3.02
C GLU A 210 37.49 3.57 -3.72
N THR A 211 37.46 2.61 -4.62
CA THR A 211 38.60 2.25 -5.45
C THR A 211 38.35 2.69 -6.88
N PHE A 212 39.18 3.60 -7.37
CA PHE A 212 39.13 4.09 -8.75
C PHE A 212 40.20 3.43 -9.59
N ARG A 213 39.82 2.91 -10.77
CA ARG A 213 40.75 2.43 -11.77
C ARG A 213 40.99 3.55 -12.77
N LEU A 214 42.21 4.03 -12.83
CA LEU A 214 42.61 5.11 -13.73
C LEU A 214 42.81 4.61 -15.17
N ALA A 215 42.78 5.53 -16.12
CA ALA A 215 42.92 5.21 -17.55
C ALA A 215 44.29 4.60 -17.90
N ASP A 216 45.32 4.86 -17.12
CA ASP A 216 46.67 4.27 -17.22
C ASP A 216 46.79 2.86 -16.63
N GLY A 217 45.67 2.33 -16.09
CA GLY A 217 45.61 1.01 -15.47
C GLY A 217 45.97 1.00 -13.96
N ASN A 218 46.41 2.12 -13.41
CA ASN A 218 46.66 2.27 -11.97
C ASN A 218 45.32 2.30 -11.19
N THR A 219 45.40 1.94 -9.91
CA THR A 219 44.30 2.07 -8.97
C THR A 219 44.65 3.07 -7.89
N THR A 220 43.68 3.94 -7.55
CA THR A 220 43.77 4.78 -6.36
C THR A 220 42.59 4.46 -5.44
N GLN A 221 42.83 4.46 -4.15
CA GLN A 221 41.80 4.20 -3.14
C GLN A 221 41.60 5.46 -2.33
N ARG A 222 40.37 5.96 -2.35
CA ARG A 222 39.91 7.13 -1.59
C ARG A 222 39.11 6.64 -0.40
N VAL A 223 39.45 7.15 0.76
CA VAL A 223 38.72 6.87 2.01
C VAL A 223 38.04 8.13 2.49
N GLU A 224 36.79 8.00 2.87
CA GLU A 224 36.03 8.96 3.63
C GLU A 224 35.96 8.48 5.07
N LYS A 225 36.44 9.28 6.00
CA LYS A 225 36.34 9.05 7.45
C LYS A 225 35.38 10.08 8.03
N GLY A 226 34.18 9.60 8.42
CA GLY A 226 33.12 10.48 8.90
C GLY A 226 33.33 10.93 10.33
N GLU A 227 32.85 12.13 10.61
CA GLU A 227 32.73 12.69 11.95
C GLU A 227 31.27 12.74 12.37
N PRO A 228 30.99 12.73 13.69
CA PRO A 228 29.63 12.84 14.20
C PRO A 228 28.87 14.05 13.64
N SER A 229 27.72 13.84 13.10
CA SER A 229 26.86 14.84 12.47
C SER A 229 25.39 14.67 12.87
N HIS A 230 24.55 15.58 12.42
CA HIS A 230 23.13 15.62 12.76
C HIS A 230 22.26 15.25 11.57
N ALA A 231 21.33 14.33 11.79
CA ALA A 231 20.31 13.96 10.80
C ALA A 231 18.93 13.99 11.42
N MET A 232 18.04 14.74 10.77
CA MET A 232 16.65 14.88 11.19
C MET A 232 15.71 14.64 10.03
N LEU A 233 14.66 13.87 10.26
CA LEU A 233 13.59 13.72 9.30
C LEU A 233 12.23 13.58 10.01
N PHE A 234 11.18 13.98 9.32
CA PHE A 234 9.82 13.95 9.81
C PHE A 234 8.89 13.43 8.71
N MET A 235 8.35 12.23 8.92
CA MET A 235 7.42 11.60 8.00
C MET A 235 5.98 11.77 8.48
N GLN A 236 5.05 12.00 7.54
CA GLN A 236 3.63 12.13 7.82
C GLN A 236 2.82 11.41 6.74
N ASN A 237 1.78 10.68 7.17
CA ASN A 237 0.81 10.07 6.27
C ASN A 237 -0.59 10.27 6.84
N LEU A 238 -1.44 10.97 6.10
CA LEU A 238 -2.86 11.09 6.37
C LEU A 238 -3.62 10.27 5.34
N ASN A 239 -4.58 9.47 5.79
CA ASN A 239 -5.49 8.72 4.95
C ASN A 239 -6.93 8.95 5.41
N VAL A 240 -7.77 9.43 4.51
CA VAL A 240 -9.20 9.65 4.74
C VAL A 240 -9.95 8.85 3.71
N SER A 241 -10.83 7.96 4.14
CA SER A 241 -11.60 7.09 3.28
C SER A 241 -13.10 7.24 3.51
N TYR A 242 -13.86 7.12 2.45
CA TYR A 242 -15.30 7.01 2.46
C TYR A 242 -15.71 5.85 1.57
N SER A 243 -16.63 5.01 2.02
CA SER A 243 -17.26 4.02 1.17
C SER A 243 -18.78 3.99 1.36
N LEU A 244 -19.49 3.75 0.27
CA LEU A 244 -20.95 3.66 0.22
C LEU A 244 -21.33 2.34 -0.47
N GLN A 245 -21.91 1.43 0.30
CA GLN A 245 -22.58 0.24 -0.23
C GLN A 245 -24.04 0.58 -0.54
N ALA A 246 -24.30 1.29 -1.64
CA ALA A 246 -25.64 1.77 -1.96
C ALA A 246 -26.67 0.63 -2.07
N SER A 247 -26.25 -0.53 -2.60
CA SER A 247 -27.00 -1.78 -2.66
C SER A 247 -26.07 -2.99 -2.60
N LYS A 248 -26.61 -4.21 -2.57
CA LYS A 248 -25.79 -5.45 -2.70
C LYS A 248 -24.97 -5.48 -4.00
N ASN A 249 -25.36 -4.69 -4.99
CA ASN A 249 -24.78 -4.70 -6.33
C ASN A 249 -23.97 -3.44 -6.65
N SER A 250 -23.94 -2.43 -5.77
CA SER A 250 -23.32 -1.14 -6.05
C SER A 250 -22.43 -0.70 -4.89
N LEU A 251 -21.18 -0.48 -5.17
CA LEU A 251 -20.16 -0.01 -4.24
C LEU A 251 -19.46 1.22 -4.82
N PHE A 252 -19.39 2.28 -4.02
CA PHE A 252 -18.55 3.44 -4.30
C PHE A 252 -17.54 3.60 -3.18
N SER A 253 -16.30 3.96 -3.49
CA SER A 253 -15.33 4.41 -2.50
C SER A 253 -14.50 5.58 -3.01
N ALA A 254 -14.12 6.44 -2.08
CA ALA A 254 -13.22 7.56 -2.28
C ALA A 254 -12.17 7.54 -1.19
N THR A 255 -10.90 7.62 -1.57
CA THR A 255 -9.79 7.65 -0.62
C THR A 255 -8.87 8.81 -0.95
N PHE A 256 -8.73 9.73 -0.01
CA PHE A 256 -7.73 10.79 -0.07
C PHE A 256 -6.52 10.39 0.77
N ARG A 257 -5.33 10.51 0.21
CA ARG A 257 -4.05 10.26 0.90
C ARG A 257 -3.16 11.49 0.77
N LEU A 258 -2.59 11.91 1.89
CA LEU A 258 -1.56 12.93 1.92
C LEU A 258 -0.32 12.32 2.57
N ARG A 259 0.73 12.15 1.80
CA ARG A 259 2.03 11.68 2.29
C ARG A 259 3.02 12.81 2.21
N GLY A 260 3.85 12.94 3.22
CA GLY A 260 4.90 13.95 3.26
C GLY A 260 6.11 13.49 4.04
N ASN A 261 7.25 14.02 3.63
CA ASN A 261 8.50 13.91 4.35
C ASN A 261 9.17 15.28 4.38
N ASN A 262 9.68 15.64 5.53
CA ASN A 262 10.52 16.83 5.71
C ASN A 262 11.81 16.40 6.39
N GLN A 263 12.92 16.66 5.73
CA GLN A 263 14.28 16.33 6.16
C GLN A 263 15.08 17.63 6.19
N PRO A 264 14.97 18.39 7.30
CA PRO A 264 15.61 19.71 7.40
C PRO A 264 17.12 19.62 7.51
N ASN A 265 17.64 18.51 8.04
CA ASN A 265 19.05 18.24 8.17
C ASN A 265 19.31 16.77 7.81
N TRP A 266 20.29 16.55 6.96
CA TRP A 266 20.86 15.25 6.69
C TRP A 266 22.31 15.51 6.31
N ASP A 267 23.10 15.71 7.35
CA ASP A 267 24.44 16.26 7.23
C ASP A 267 25.46 15.14 7.43
N TYR A 268 26.49 15.15 6.60
CA TYR A 268 27.73 14.40 6.81
C TYR A 268 28.89 15.36 6.77
N GLN A 269 29.87 15.10 7.60
CA GLN A 269 31.13 15.81 7.63
C GLN A 269 32.25 14.82 7.98
N GLY A 270 33.45 15.12 7.56
CA GLY A 270 34.60 14.26 7.80
C GLY A 270 35.77 14.65 6.94
N VAL A 271 36.69 13.71 6.78
CA VAL A 271 37.91 13.88 5.99
C VAL A 271 37.95 12.84 4.85
N LEU A 272 38.51 13.27 3.75
CA LEU A 272 38.77 12.45 2.57
C LEU A 272 40.30 12.37 2.39
N TYR A 273 40.84 11.19 2.14
CA TYR A 273 42.25 11.01 1.86
C TYR A 273 42.47 9.81 0.92
N ASN A 274 43.61 9.80 0.23
CA ASN A 274 44.03 8.65 -0.54
C ASN A 274 44.90 7.74 0.30
N VAL A 275 44.70 6.43 0.25
CA VAL A 275 45.42 5.45 1.07
C VAL A 275 46.95 5.54 0.90
N ASN A 276 47.43 5.93 -0.27
CA ASN A 276 48.83 6.08 -0.57
C ASN A 276 49.43 7.46 -0.25
N ASP A 277 48.56 8.40 0.17
CA ASP A 277 48.97 9.77 0.49
C ASP A 277 48.05 10.34 1.58
N GLU A 278 48.33 9.99 2.82
CA GLU A 278 47.56 10.47 3.98
C GLU A 278 47.96 11.89 4.42
N THR A 279 48.90 12.54 3.71
CA THR A 279 49.35 13.89 4.08
C THR A 279 48.33 14.96 3.67
N ASP A 280 47.53 14.71 2.62
CA ASP A 280 46.56 15.62 2.10
C ASP A 280 45.11 15.22 2.52
N MET A 281 44.79 15.46 3.79
CA MET A 281 43.46 15.25 4.32
C MET A 281 42.57 16.40 3.93
N VAL A 282 41.61 16.14 3.06
CA VAL A 282 40.60 17.08 2.57
C VAL A 282 39.41 17.07 3.53
N ASN A 283 39.04 18.19 4.12
CA ASN A 283 37.82 18.31 4.89
C ASN A 283 36.61 18.27 3.94
N MET A 284 35.60 17.48 4.28
CA MET A 284 34.38 17.30 3.51
C MET A 284 33.16 17.69 4.35
N ILE A 285 32.23 18.43 3.73
CA ILE A 285 30.92 18.78 4.26
C ILE A 285 29.90 18.44 3.18
N ASP A 286 28.89 17.61 3.52
CA ASP A 286 27.76 17.26 2.67
C ASP A 286 26.46 17.52 3.44
N ARG A 287 25.79 18.61 3.15
CA ARG A 287 24.52 19.02 3.81
C ARG A 287 23.37 18.89 2.84
N THR A 288 22.38 18.13 3.24
CA THR A 288 21.20 17.89 2.40
C THR A 288 19.93 18.24 3.16
N LYS A 289 19.05 19.01 2.50
CA LYS A 289 17.69 19.32 2.96
C LYS A 289 16.72 18.81 1.91
N ASN A 290 15.83 17.90 2.28
CA ASN A 290 14.83 17.36 1.38
C ASN A 290 13.44 17.52 1.95
N SER A 291 12.48 17.81 1.10
CA SER A 291 11.07 17.75 1.46
C SER A 291 10.25 17.30 0.27
N TRP A 292 9.25 16.48 0.51
CA TRP A 292 8.29 16.17 -0.51
C TRP A 292 6.87 16.00 0.08
N THR A 293 5.88 16.28 -0.76
CA THR A 293 4.47 16.15 -0.42
C THR A 293 3.73 15.53 -1.59
N ARG A 294 2.89 14.51 -1.31
CA ARG A 294 2.17 13.72 -2.31
C ARG A 294 0.71 13.55 -1.93
N PRO A 295 -0.18 14.52 -2.19
CA PRO A 295 -1.61 14.28 -2.14
C PRO A 295 -2.04 13.38 -3.30
N SER A 296 -2.98 12.47 -3.03
CA SER A 296 -3.64 11.65 -4.03
C SER A 296 -5.10 11.43 -3.69
N LEU A 297 -5.95 11.37 -4.71
CA LEU A 297 -7.36 11.02 -4.61
C LEU A 297 -7.61 9.79 -5.48
N ASP A 298 -8.21 8.77 -4.88
CA ASP A 298 -8.57 7.50 -5.51
C ASP A 298 -10.08 7.33 -5.42
N LEU A 299 -10.75 7.27 -6.56
CA LEU A 299 -12.18 7.07 -6.70
C LEU A 299 -12.44 5.71 -7.36
N TYR A 300 -13.23 4.89 -6.72
CA TYR A 300 -13.59 3.56 -7.17
C TYR A 300 -15.11 3.40 -7.22
N TYR A 301 -15.64 2.89 -8.31
CA TYR A 301 -17.03 2.51 -8.43
C TYR A 301 -17.17 1.12 -9.04
N GLN A 302 -17.97 0.28 -8.42
CA GLN A 302 -18.28 -1.05 -8.90
C GLN A 302 -19.79 -1.23 -8.98
N GLN A 303 -20.28 -1.78 -10.09
CA GLN A 303 -21.66 -2.16 -10.29
C GLN A 303 -21.74 -3.61 -10.77
N ASN A 304 -22.37 -4.46 -9.96
CA ASN A 304 -22.72 -5.81 -10.37
C ASN A 304 -24.05 -5.78 -11.13
N LEU A 305 -24.05 -6.32 -12.33
CA LEU A 305 -25.19 -6.41 -13.21
C LEU A 305 -25.79 -7.82 -13.18
N LYS A 306 -26.96 -7.99 -13.78
CA LYS A 306 -27.58 -9.31 -13.96
C LYS A 306 -26.67 -10.25 -14.77
N LYS A 307 -26.90 -11.56 -14.66
CA LYS A 307 -26.15 -12.61 -15.39
C LYS A 307 -24.64 -12.62 -15.11
N LYS A 308 -24.23 -12.37 -13.84
CA LYS A 308 -22.83 -12.42 -13.37
C LYS A 308 -21.90 -11.48 -14.16
N GLN A 309 -22.32 -10.28 -14.38
CA GLN A 309 -21.54 -9.22 -15.02
C GLN A 309 -21.14 -8.17 -13.98
N THR A 310 -19.96 -7.59 -14.13
CA THR A 310 -19.44 -6.54 -13.26
C THR A 310 -18.83 -5.42 -14.10
N LEU A 311 -19.18 -4.18 -13.77
CA LEU A 311 -18.54 -2.97 -14.27
C LEU A 311 -17.74 -2.35 -13.14
N VAL A 312 -16.50 -1.95 -13.44
CA VAL A 312 -15.61 -1.24 -12.49
C VAL A 312 -15.09 0.01 -13.18
N PHE A 313 -15.13 1.12 -12.44
CA PHE A 313 -14.50 2.38 -12.82
C PHE A 313 -13.54 2.79 -11.72
N ASN A 314 -12.34 3.18 -12.12
CA ASN A 314 -11.29 3.62 -11.22
C ASN A 314 -10.67 4.92 -11.75
N LEU A 315 -10.53 5.93 -10.89
CA LEU A 315 -9.92 7.20 -11.23
C LEU A 315 -8.95 7.60 -10.11
N VAL A 316 -7.67 7.74 -10.46
CA VAL A 316 -6.64 8.13 -9.51
C VAL A 316 -5.93 9.39 -9.97
N GLY A 317 -6.02 10.43 -9.16
CA GLY A 317 -5.25 11.67 -9.33
C GLY A 317 -4.14 11.76 -8.29
N THR A 318 -2.93 12.10 -8.71
CA THR A 318 -1.78 12.28 -7.81
C THR A 318 -1.00 13.53 -8.18
N TYR A 319 -0.62 14.29 -7.17
CA TYR A 319 0.34 15.37 -7.31
C TYR A 319 1.57 15.03 -6.46
N ASN A 320 2.76 15.27 -6.96
CA ASN A 320 4.01 15.14 -6.22
C ASN A 320 4.79 16.45 -6.33
N ARG A 321 5.15 17.01 -5.19
CA ARG A 321 6.06 18.14 -5.09
C ARG A 321 7.26 17.72 -4.27
N GLU A 322 8.45 17.92 -4.84
CA GLU A 322 9.71 17.58 -4.22
C GLU A 322 10.65 18.79 -4.26
N LYS A 323 11.32 19.04 -3.15
CA LYS A 323 12.37 20.04 -3.03
C LYS A 323 13.60 19.39 -2.43
N SER A 324 14.74 19.62 -3.04
CA SER A 324 16.05 19.21 -2.54
C SER A 324 17.00 20.37 -2.61
N HIS A 325 17.75 20.57 -1.54
CA HIS A 325 18.84 21.54 -1.47
C HIS A 325 20.05 20.79 -0.92
N ARG A 326 21.15 20.79 -1.66
CA ARG A 326 22.40 20.14 -1.24
C ARG A 326 23.56 21.09 -1.38
N ILE A 327 24.36 21.16 -0.33
CA ILE A 327 25.65 21.84 -0.31
C ILE A 327 26.72 20.77 -0.11
N TYR A 328 27.66 20.67 -1.03
CA TYR A 328 28.82 19.79 -0.94
C TYR A 328 30.09 20.62 -1.07
N GLN A 329 30.95 20.53 -0.08
CA GLN A 329 32.18 21.33 0.01
C GLN A 329 33.37 20.42 0.36
N GLU A 330 34.49 20.67 -0.34
CA GLU A 330 35.79 20.10 -0.01
C GLU A 330 36.78 21.22 0.21
N SER A 331 37.61 21.14 1.26
CA SER A 331 38.62 22.14 1.56
C SER A 331 39.91 21.49 2.07
N LEU A 332 41.04 22.02 1.64
CA LEU A 332 42.37 21.62 2.08
C LEU A 332 43.13 22.84 2.63
N HIS A 333 43.68 22.75 3.83
CA HIS A 333 44.38 23.86 4.49
C HIS A 333 43.64 25.21 4.44
N ASN A 334 42.31 25.21 4.60
CA ASN A 334 41.40 26.36 4.48
C ASN A 334 41.23 26.92 3.04
N GLU A 335 41.76 26.26 2.03
CA GLU A 335 41.45 26.57 0.63
C GLU A 335 40.29 25.71 0.16
N MET A 336 39.28 26.35 -0.45
CA MET A 336 38.12 25.67 -1.00
C MET A 336 38.51 25.00 -2.32
N LEU A 337 38.43 23.67 -2.36
CA LEU A 337 38.68 22.88 -3.58
C LEU A 337 37.41 22.69 -4.38
N THR A 338 36.31 22.46 -3.69
CA THR A 338 35.00 22.21 -4.29
C THR A 338 33.91 22.89 -3.48
N ASP A 339 33.02 23.63 -4.14
CA ASP A 339 31.82 24.21 -3.55
C ASP A 339 30.66 24.04 -4.52
N ILE A 340 29.81 23.05 -4.24
CA ILE A 340 28.65 22.71 -5.07
C ILE A 340 27.39 23.00 -4.28
N ASN A 341 26.54 23.84 -4.85
CA ASN A 341 25.22 24.15 -4.31
C ASN A 341 24.14 23.80 -5.33
N ASN A 342 23.35 22.77 -5.03
CA ASN A 342 22.33 22.25 -5.92
C ASN A 342 20.96 22.44 -5.32
N ASP A 343 20.07 23.11 -6.07
CA ASP A 343 18.64 23.19 -5.78
C ASP A 343 17.85 22.39 -6.82
N VAL A 344 16.95 21.58 -6.37
CA VAL A 344 16.02 20.84 -7.21
C VAL A 344 14.59 21.10 -6.75
N LEU A 345 13.74 21.51 -7.70
CA LEU A 345 12.31 21.63 -7.48
C LEU A 345 11.60 20.76 -8.52
N GLY A 346 10.97 19.69 -8.08
CA GLY A 346 10.19 18.78 -8.92
C GLY A 346 8.70 18.90 -8.65
N ASN A 347 7.91 19.00 -9.72
CA ASN A 347 6.45 18.92 -9.67
C ASN A 347 5.98 17.87 -10.68
N LYS A 348 5.19 16.91 -10.22
CA LYS A 348 4.63 15.87 -11.09
C LYS A 348 3.14 15.71 -10.82
N TYR A 349 2.35 15.75 -11.87
CA TYR A 349 0.92 15.49 -11.88
C TYR A 349 0.67 14.18 -12.61
N SER A 350 -0.22 13.35 -12.10
CA SER A 350 -0.61 12.10 -12.75
C SER A 350 -2.10 11.87 -12.60
N LEU A 351 -2.73 11.44 -13.70
CA LEU A 351 -4.12 11.02 -13.75
C LEU A 351 -4.19 9.64 -14.41
N ILE A 352 -4.85 8.72 -13.74
CA ILE A 352 -5.10 7.37 -14.24
C ILE A 352 -6.61 7.16 -14.23
N GLY A 353 -7.19 6.85 -15.39
CA GLY A 353 -8.58 6.45 -15.54
C GLY A 353 -8.66 5.02 -16.07
N GLU A 354 -9.53 4.22 -15.49
CA GLU A 354 -9.68 2.81 -15.84
C GLU A 354 -11.15 2.41 -15.84
N ALA A 355 -11.57 1.67 -16.85
CA ALA A 355 -12.92 1.10 -16.95
C ALA A 355 -12.77 -0.39 -17.29
N ILE A 356 -13.41 -1.25 -16.52
CA ILE A 356 -13.31 -2.71 -16.69
C ILE A 356 -14.71 -3.30 -16.73
N TYR A 357 -14.94 -4.17 -17.70
CA TYR A 357 -16.11 -5.03 -17.76
C TYR A 357 -15.67 -6.48 -17.59
N GLU A 358 -16.36 -7.20 -16.73
CA GLU A 358 -16.12 -8.61 -16.46
C GLU A 358 -17.43 -9.37 -16.57
N LYS A 359 -17.39 -10.56 -17.19
CA LYS A 359 -18.50 -11.49 -17.27
C LYS A 359 -18.04 -12.90 -16.93
N GLN A 360 -18.68 -13.49 -15.94
CA GLN A 360 -18.49 -14.89 -15.58
C GLN A 360 -19.52 -15.74 -16.28
N PHE A 361 -19.06 -16.84 -16.91
CA PHE A 361 -19.92 -17.83 -17.57
C PHE A 361 -20.14 -19.05 -16.66
N SER A 362 -21.14 -19.88 -17.02
CA SER A 362 -21.29 -21.20 -16.46
C SER A 362 -20.02 -22.04 -16.76
N LYS A 363 -19.59 -22.90 -15.85
CA LYS A 363 -18.36 -23.74 -15.95
C LYS A 363 -17.05 -23.02 -15.58
N GLY A 364 -17.10 -21.90 -14.85
CA GLY A 364 -15.89 -21.23 -14.31
C GLY A 364 -15.10 -20.39 -15.31
N ASN A 365 -15.57 -20.25 -16.56
CA ASN A 365 -14.94 -19.34 -17.52
C ASN A 365 -15.33 -17.88 -17.24
N ALA A 366 -14.37 -16.96 -17.40
CA ALA A 366 -14.62 -15.53 -17.30
C ALA A 366 -14.03 -14.82 -18.52
N LEU A 367 -14.70 -13.76 -18.95
CA LEU A 367 -14.21 -12.78 -19.92
C LEU A 367 -14.06 -11.44 -19.23
N SER A 368 -12.88 -10.85 -19.35
CA SER A 368 -12.61 -9.52 -18.82
C SER A 368 -12.09 -8.63 -19.94
N PHE A 369 -12.64 -7.43 -20.03
CA PHE A 369 -12.21 -6.40 -20.97
C PHE A 369 -12.00 -5.10 -20.19
N GLY A 370 -10.87 -4.42 -20.42
CA GLY A 370 -10.55 -3.18 -19.72
C GLY A 370 -9.93 -2.16 -20.65
N LEU A 371 -10.22 -0.89 -20.37
CA LEU A 371 -9.59 0.28 -20.95
C LEU A 371 -8.91 1.06 -19.84
N LYS A 372 -7.62 1.38 -20.02
CA LYS A 372 -6.83 2.19 -19.10
C LYS A 372 -6.18 3.34 -19.84
N HIS A 373 -6.33 4.54 -19.29
CA HIS A 373 -5.64 5.74 -19.73
C HIS A 373 -4.77 6.26 -18.61
N THR A 374 -3.50 6.57 -18.92
CA THR A 374 -2.56 7.15 -17.97
C THR A 374 -1.96 8.39 -18.60
N GLN A 375 -2.06 9.51 -17.90
CA GLN A 375 -1.45 10.77 -18.29
C GLN A 375 -0.61 11.30 -17.13
N SER A 376 0.62 11.74 -17.43
CA SER A 376 1.47 12.41 -16.44
C SER A 376 2.15 13.62 -17.06
N TYR A 377 2.33 14.64 -16.23
CA TYR A 377 3.07 15.82 -16.55
C TYR A 377 4.11 16.05 -15.45
N SER A 378 5.36 16.34 -15.83
CA SER A 378 6.46 16.60 -14.92
C SER A 378 7.17 17.89 -15.31
N ASN A 379 7.41 18.74 -14.34
CA ASN A 379 8.21 19.95 -14.48
C ASN A 379 9.27 19.96 -13.38
N ASN A 380 10.54 19.91 -13.78
CA ASN A 380 11.67 19.94 -12.86
C ASN A 380 12.53 21.15 -13.16
N GLU A 381 12.89 21.86 -12.11
CA GLU A 381 13.78 23.00 -12.13
C GLU A 381 15.05 22.63 -11.35
N TYR A 382 16.20 22.78 -11.99
CA TYR A 382 17.51 22.54 -11.41
C TYR A 382 18.30 23.84 -11.42
N ARG A 383 18.89 24.19 -10.28
CA ARG A 383 19.79 25.32 -10.13
C ARG A 383 21.09 24.81 -9.54
N ASN A 384 22.18 25.03 -10.24
CA ASN A 384 23.54 24.76 -9.78
C ASN A 384 24.25 26.09 -9.56
N GLY A 385 24.67 26.35 -8.34
CA GLY A 385 25.53 27.48 -7.97
C GLY A 385 26.92 26.98 -7.66
N HIS A 386 27.94 27.52 -8.32
CA HIS A 386 29.33 27.40 -7.89
C HIS A 386 29.74 28.73 -7.27
N ASN A 387 29.97 28.75 -5.99
CA ASN A 387 30.61 29.90 -5.35
C ASN A 387 32.12 29.71 -5.47
N TYR A 388 32.70 30.23 -6.54
CA TYR A 388 34.13 30.48 -6.53
C TYR A 388 34.37 31.74 -5.68
N ASP A 389 34.92 31.61 -4.50
CA ASP A 389 35.48 32.73 -3.75
C ASP A 389 36.76 33.17 -4.47
N THR A 390 36.59 33.97 -5.52
CA THR A 390 37.70 34.68 -6.10
C THR A 390 38.03 35.84 -5.13
N ARG A 391 38.91 35.56 -4.18
CA ARG A 391 39.73 36.59 -3.55
C ARG A 391 40.71 37.14 -4.57
N MET A 392 40.20 37.71 -5.65
CA MET A 392 40.93 38.63 -6.49
C MET A 392 39.96 39.64 -7.09
N ASN A 393 40.15 40.89 -6.59
CA ASN A 393 39.72 42.17 -7.15
C ASN A 393 38.21 42.48 -7.11
N HIS A 394 37.96 43.54 -6.34
CA HIS A 394 36.89 44.49 -6.50
C HIS A 394 36.63 44.81 -8.00
N HIS A 395 35.86 44.04 -8.66
CA HIS A 395 35.00 44.46 -9.78
C HIS A 395 33.73 43.65 -9.72
N LYS A 396 32.61 44.30 -9.41
CA LYS A 396 31.27 43.78 -9.57
C LYS A 396 31.11 43.24 -11.01
N ALA A 397 31.27 41.94 -11.17
CA ALA A 397 30.67 41.23 -12.27
C ALA A 397 29.62 40.31 -11.63
N LYS A 398 28.37 40.70 -11.76
CA LYS A 398 27.24 39.80 -11.65
C LYS A 398 27.36 38.83 -12.83
N ASN A 399 28.00 37.72 -12.61
CA ASN A 399 27.83 36.52 -13.43
C ASN A 399 27.34 35.41 -12.54
N SER A 400 26.05 35.48 -12.21
CA SER A 400 25.32 34.28 -11.84
C SER A 400 25.09 33.52 -13.15
N ASN A 401 25.93 32.57 -13.47
CA ASN A 401 25.55 31.51 -14.40
C ASN A 401 24.55 30.60 -13.69
N GLU A 402 23.31 31.06 -13.64
CA GLU A 402 22.18 30.21 -13.32
C GLU A 402 21.85 29.42 -14.60
N ASP A 403 22.47 28.26 -14.77
CA ASP A 403 22.01 27.28 -15.76
C ASP A 403 20.71 26.67 -15.25
N SER A 404 19.58 27.28 -15.59
CA SER A 404 18.27 26.71 -15.34
C SER A 404 17.91 25.74 -16.49
N PHE A 405 18.03 24.46 -16.26
CA PHE A 405 17.50 23.44 -17.18
C PHE A 405 16.02 23.21 -16.89
N LYS A 406 15.14 23.68 -17.76
CA LYS A 406 13.71 23.29 -17.77
C LYS A 406 13.54 22.11 -18.71
N SER A 407 13.47 20.91 -18.17
CA SER A 407 13.11 19.73 -18.94
C SER A 407 11.60 19.54 -18.97
N LYS A 408 10.98 19.85 -20.12
CA LYS A 408 9.59 19.44 -20.42
C LYS A 408 9.65 18.08 -21.11
N LYS A 409 9.31 17.00 -20.41
CA LYS A 409 9.01 15.74 -21.08
C LYS A 409 7.56 15.74 -21.53
N THR A 410 7.33 15.82 -22.82
CA THR A 410 6.05 15.50 -23.47
C THR A 410 5.81 14.00 -23.39
N PRO A 411 4.58 13.55 -23.13
CA PRO A 411 4.28 12.12 -23.10
C PRO A 411 4.39 11.53 -24.48
N PHE A 412 5.08 10.41 -24.61
CA PHE A 412 4.95 9.53 -25.75
C PHE A 412 3.62 8.77 -25.66
N HIS A 413 2.95 8.68 -26.81
CA HIS A 413 1.67 8.01 -27.05
C HIS A 413 1.64 6.54 -26.63
#